data_135429f0e87210b93dcf7e756f2d32fb
#
_entry.id   135429f0e87210b93dcf7e756f2d32fb
#
_cell.length_a   1.000
_cell.length_b   1.000
_cell.length_c   1.000
_cell.angle_alpha   90.00
_cell.angle_beta   90.00
_cell.angle_gamma   90.00
#
_symmetry.space_group_name_H-M   'P 1'
#
loop_
_entity.id
_entity.type
_entity.pdbx_description
1 polymer ?
#
loop_
_entity_poly.entity_id
_entity_poly.type
_entity_poly.pdbx_seq_one_letter_code
_entity_poly.pdbx_strand_id
1 'polypeptide(L)'
;MYHLSTRMVSLVLTFGIFFALSCSTFQSSTESPQSLYEAGSYENALQSVNDQIRDNPEDLDLQLLKASILQKIAVENYQPENRTSVYTNLKNTTDEISFKTDTYQDRTDSILTSAWMHEQSAGVRLLQQDGTTTFDEHFDRVIAHFNNAVTIIPDSIVTYNLMATTYYRHGDLSEAISTLESIEETGYTRPPETCEKLAYLYLEAGRIDQSIEIYETLSANYPDTEIYQQGLVNSYILGDMHTDAIALLEDLTGVYPNRVQYREALATERFYLLQQQISNDIESANGETFSDSDANQVIDKLNEISSIYRDIDETLPSSEERQQRIAAFYVSSADLLEQILPFSDESIETRLSDQRETFLRASIPYWQTLYEANSDRSAYAYSLIEVYDELGMEDEAELLQQQVNF
;
A
#
# COMPACT_ATOMS: atom_id res chain seq x y z
N MET A 1 39.54 39.73 -61.86
CA MET A 1 39.27 40.11 -63.31
C MET A 1 37.95 40.84 -63.28
N TYR A 2 38.11 42.13 -63.63
CA TYR A 2 37.23 43.06 -64.31
C TYR A 2 35.80 43.24 -63.76
N HIS A 3 35.53 44.43 -63.15
CA HIS A 3 35.19 45.75 -63.79
C HIS A 3 33.74 45.73 -64.32
N LEU A 4 32.87 46.65 -64.16
CA LEU A 4 32.79 48.14 -64.03
C LEU A 4 31.30 48.43 -63.78
N SER A 5 30.88 49.30 -62.87
CA SER A 5 30.67 50.76 -63.00
C SER A 5 29.56 51.12 -63.97
N THR A 6 28.57 51.90 -63.51
CA THR A 6 28.25 53.26 -63.86
C THR A 6 26.82 53.65 -63.39
N ARG A 7 26.68 54.56 -62.44
CA ARG A 7 26.32 55.96 -62.54
C ARG A 7 24.91 56.29 -62.97
N MET A 8 24.26 57.03 -62.07
CA MET A 8 23.51 58.29 -62.20
C MET A 8 22.15 58.25 -62.91
N VAL A 9 21.12 58.76 -62.27
CA VAL A 9 20.66 60.13 -62.31
C VAL A 9 19.57 60.42 -61.27
N SER A 10 19.76 61.52 -60.59
CA SER A 10 18.88 62.16 -59.60
C SER A 10 17.64 62.75 -60.31
N LEU A 11 16.44 62.52 -59.76
CA LEU A 11 15.29 63.37 -60.03
C LEU A 11 14.58 63.66 -58.69
N VAL A 12 14.78 64.90 -58.21
CA VAL A 12 14.04 65.49 -57.11
C VAL A 12 12.65 65.81 -57.55
N LEU A 13 11.64 65.19 -56.99
CA LEU A 13 10.27 65.64 -57.08
C LEU A 13 9.74 65.84 -55.65
N THR A 14 9.72 67.13 -55.29
CA THR A 14 9.04 67.64 -54.10
C THR A 14 7.54 67.46 -54.22
N PHE A 15 6.97 66.53 -53.50
CA PHE A 15 5.52 66.47 -53.28
C PHE A 15 5.24 66.82 -51.83
N GLY A 16 4.60 67.93 -51.59
CA GLY A 16 4.12 68.36 -50.30
C GLY A 16 3.07 67.39 -49.77
N ILE A 17 3.38 66.77 -48.68
CA ILE A 17 2.43 65.96 -47.94
C ILE A 17 1.84 66.84 -46.85
N PHE A 18 0.57 67.18 -47.05
CA PHE A 18 -0.30 67.65 -45.95
C PHE A 18 -0.37 66.63 -44.84
N PHE A 19 0.24 66.90 -43.71
CA PHE A 19 -0.02 66.17 -42.45
C PHE A 19 -1.41 66.57 -41.95
N ALA A 20 -2.43 65.83 -42.36
CA ALA A 20 -3.66 65.82 -41.62
C ALA A 20 -3.40 65.03 -40.34
N LEU A 21 -3.21 65.70 -39.19
CA LEU A 21 -3.33 65.15 -37.89
C LEU A 21 -4.79 64.65 -37.70
N SER A 22 -5.08 63.42 -38.17
CA SER A 22 -6.22 62.71 -37.66
C SER A 22 -5.83 62.25 -36.30
N CYS A 23 -6.26 62.98 -35.26
CA CYS A 23 -6.40 62.46 -33.91
C CYS A 23 -7.41 61.31 -34.00
N SER A 24 -6.96 60.09 -34.31
CA SER A 24 -7.70 58.91 -33.99
C SER A 24 -7.66 58.83 -32.47
N THR A 25 -8.72 59.32 -31.84
CA THR A 25 -9.06 58.86 -30.48
C THR A 25 -9.02 57.35 -30.55
N PHE A 26 -7.95 56.78 -30.02
CA PHE A 26 -7.88 55.36 -29.69
C PHE A 26 -8.93 55.18 -28.60
N GLN A 27 -10.16 54.95 -29.02
CA GLN A 27 -11.22 54.49 -28.18
C GLN A 27 -10.83 53.01 -27.90
N SER A 28 -10.01 52.82 -26.88
CA SER A 28 -9.88 51.51 -26.28
C SER A 28 -11.29 51.13 -25.83
N SER A 29 -12.00 50.39 -26.67
CA SER A 29 -13.08 49.57 -26.18
C SER A 29 -12.41 48.60 -25.21
N THR A 30 -12.29 49.01 -23.94
CA THR A 30 -11.90 48.10 -22.87
C THR A 30 -13.03 47.09 -22.77
N GLU A 31 -12.85 45.96 -23.49
CA GLU A 31 -13.75 44.83 -23.32
C GLU A 31 -13.80 44.50 -21.82
N SER A 32 -15.02 44.29 -21.30
CA SER A 32 -15.18 43.97 -19.89
C SER A 32 -14.48 42.66 -19.58
N PRO A 33 -13.97 42.43 -18.33
CA PRO A 33 -13.38 41.15 -17.95
C PRO A 33 -14.30 39.99 -18.24
N GLN A 34 -15.62 40.18 -18.03
CA GLN A 34 -16.66 39.20 -18.33
C GLN A 34 -16.72 38.85 -19.82
N SER A 35 -16.67 39.86 -20.72
CA SER A 35 -16.70 39.66 -22.17
C SER A 35 -15.44 38.90 -22.65
N LEU A 36 -14.28 39.23 -22.10
CA LEU A 36 -13.02 38.53 -22.38
C LEU A 36 -13.05 37.08 -21.93
N TYR A 37 -13.63 36.83 -20.73
CA TYR A 37 -13.82 35.48 -20.19
C TYR A 37 -14.73 34.65 -21.09
N GLU A 38 -15.88 35.19 -21.53
CA GLU A 38 -16.84 34.53 -22.41
C GLU A 38 -16.24 34.26 -23.82
N ALA A 39 -15.33 35.13 -24.26
CA ALA A 39 -14.58 34.96 -25.52
C ALA A 39 -13.42 33.91 -25.40
N GLY A 40 -13.15 33.34 -24.21
CA GLY A 40 -12.04 32.44 -24.00
C GLY A 40 -10.67 33.11 -23.89
N SER A 41 -10.62 34.43 -23.82
CA SER A 41 -9.38 35.22 -23.70
C SER A 41 -8.98 35.33 -22.21
N TYR A 42 -8.71 34.21 -21.57
CA TYR A 42 -8.60 34.12 -20.10
C TYR A 42 -7.45 34.96 -19.51
N GLU A 43 -6.29 35.02 -20.15
CA GLU A 43 -5.17 35.84 -19.66
C GLU A 43 -5.49 37.34 -19.72
N ASN A 44 -6.11 37.80 -20.82
CA ASN A 44 -6.57 39.21 -20.94
C ASN A 44 -7.69 39.50 -19.96
N ALA A 45 -8.61 38.54 -19.74
CA ALA A 45 -9.65 38.63 -18.73
C ALA A 45 -9.05 38.76 -17.31
N LEU A 46 -8.01 37.97 -16.99
CA LEU A 46 -7.32 38.02 -15.69
C LEU A 46 -6.62 39.38 -15.48
N GLN A 47 -5.97 39.88 -16.50
CA GLN A 47 -5.35 41.21 -16.43
C GLN A 47 -6.42 42.29 -16.20
N SER A 48 -7.49 42.30 -17.00
CA SER A 48 -8.57 43.28 -16.90
C SER A 48 -9.29 43.23 -15.54
N VAL A 49 -9.57 42.02 -15.01
CA VAL A 49 -10.23 41.89 -13.68
C VAL A 49 -9.30 42.33 -12.56
N ASN A 50 -7.99 42.04 -12.62
CA ASN A 50 -7.04 42.50 -11.61
C ASN A 50 -6.89 44.03 -11.61
N ASP A 51 -6.94 44.68 -12.77
CA ASP A 51 -6.91 46.16 -12.86
C ASP A 51 -8.16 46.76 -12.20
N GLN A 52 -9.35 46.20 -12.45
CA GLN A 52 -10.59 46.66 -11.85
C GLN A 52 -10.65 46.37 -10.33
N ILE A 53 -10.15 45.22 -9.85
CA ILE A 53 -10.06 44.89 -8.40
C ILE A 53 -9.11 45.90 -7.72
N ARG A 54 -8.03 46.35 -8.38
CA ARG A 54 -7.14 47.36 -7.81
C ARG A 54 -7.87 48.70 -7.55
N ASP A 55 -8.78 49.08 -8.43
CA ASP A 55 -9.59 50.29 -8.31
C ASP A 55 -10.75 50.12 -7.32
N ASN A 56 -11.29 48.89 -7.18
CA ASN A 56 -12.39 48.56 -6.29
C ASN A 56 -12.16 47.18 -5.57
N PRO A 57 -11.29 47.14 -4.56
CA PRO A 57 -10.89 45.89 -3.91
C PRO A 57 -12.01 45.19 -3.10
N GLU A 58 -13.09 45.91 -2.79
CA GLU A 58 -14.25 45.33 -2.07
C GLU A 58 -15.31 44.74 -3.00
N ASP A 59 -15.12 44.77 -4.31
CA ASP A 59 -16.05 44.20 -5.28
C ASP A 59 -15.90 42.67 -5.34
N LEU A 60 -16.78 41.97 -4.60
CA LEU A 60 -16.75 40.50 -4.51
C LEU A 60 -17.20 39.82 -5.80
N ASP A 61 -18.00 40.46 -6.66
CA ASP A 61 -18.37 39.88 -7.95
C ASP A 61 -17.15 39.85 -8.90
N LEU A 62 -16.30 40.89 -8.86
CA LEU A 62 -15.02 40.88 -9.60
C LEU A 62 -14.05 39.82 -9.05
N GLN A 63 -13.96 39.67 -7.73
CA GLN A 63 -13.14 38.62 -7.13
C GLN A 63 -13.64 37.23 -7.51
N LEU A 64 -14.95 36.99 -7.53
CA LEU A 64 -15.53 35.73 -7.96
C LEU A 64 -15.32 35.46 -9.46
N LEU A 65 -15.38 36.48 -10.30
CA LEU A 65 -15.01 36.38 -11.72
C LEU A 65 -13.53 36.02 -11.88
N LYS A 66 -12.63 36.63 -11.07
CA LYS A 66 -11.21 36.28 -11.03
C LYS A 66 -11.02 34.79 -10.69
N ALA A 67 -11.72 34.27 -9.67
CA ALA A 67 -11.67 32.87 -9.31
C ALA A 67 -12.08 31.95 -10.48
N SER A 68 -13.18 32.30 -11.17
CA SER A 68 -13.65 31.57 -12.36
C SER A 68 -12.64 31.59 -13.52
N ILE A 69 -11.98 32.73 -13.74
CA ILE A 69 -10.93 32.87 -14.75
C ILE A 69 -9.72 32.01 -14.41
N LEU A 70 -9.26 32.02 -13.14
CA LEU A 70 -8.12 31.23 -12.69
C LEU A 70 -8.37 29.72 -12.86
N GLN A 71 -9.59 29.26 -12.57
CA GLN A 71 -9.97 27.86 -12.81
C GLN A 71 -9.81 27.48 -14.29
N LYS A 72 -10.23 28.35 -15.22
CA LYS A 72 -10.10 28.12 -16.66
C LYS A 72 -8.67 28.16 -17.14
N ILE A 73 -7.90 29.16 -16.72
CA ILE A 73 -6.48 29.30 -17.04
C ILE A 73 -5.70 28.04 -16.63
N ALA A 74 -5.94 27.50 -15.43
CA ALA A 74 -5.24 26.33 -14.97
C ALA A 74 -5.40 25.15 -15.95
N VAL A 75 -6.61 24.91 -16.43
CA VAL A 75 -6.91 23.76 -17.29
C VAL A 75 -6.49 24.00 -18.75
N GLU A 76 -6.75 25.17 -19.28
CA GLU A 76 -6.62 25.48 -20.73
C GLU A 76 -5.18 25.84 -21.11
N ASN A 77 -4.44 26.54 -20.22
CA ASN A 77 -3.17 27.16 -20.55
C ASN A 77 -1.95 26.44 -19.95
N TYR A 78 -2.15 25.52 -18.96
CA TYR A 78 -1.05 24.88 -18.27
C TYR A 78 -1.12 23.37 -18.27
N GLN A 79 0.05 22.71 -18.39
CA GLN A 79 0.18 21.30 -18.11
C GLN A 79 0.00 21.07 -16.59
N PRO A 80 -0.45 19.87 -16.15
CA PRO A 80 -0.74 19.58 -14.74
C PRO A 80 0.40 19.98 -13.79
N GLU A 81 1.64 19.73 -14.17
CA GLU A 81 2.85 19.98 -13.38
C GLU A 81 3.08 21.49 -13.09
N ASN A 82 2.43 22.38 -13.86
CA ASN A 82 2.59 23.83 -13.75
C ASN A 82 1.34 24.55 -13.20
N ARG A 83 0.31 23.82 -12.75
CA ARG A 83 -0.98 24.40 -12.32
C ARG A 83 -1.01 24.84 -10.86
N THR A 84 -0.15 24.30 -10.02
CA THR A 84 -0.18 24.50 -8.57
C THR A 84 -0.23 25.96 -8.16
N SER A 85 0.59 26.84 -8.78
CA SER A 85 0.61 28.26 -8.48
C SER A 85 -0.70 28.97 -8.83
N VAL A 86 -1.35 28.54 -9.92
CA VAL A 86 -2.66 29.07 -10.34
C VAL A 86 -3.75 28.64 -9.38
N TYR A 87 -3.74 27.37 -8.95
CA TYR A 87 -4.69 26.86 -7.97
C TYR A 87 -4.47 27.45 -6.57
N THR A 88 -3.23 27.73 -6.17
CA THR A 88 -2.95 28.48 -4.93
C THR A 88 -3.58 29.88 -4.98
N ASN A 89 -3.46 30.59 -6.11
CA ASN A 89 -4.10 31.90 -6.30
C ASN A 89 -5.64 31.78 -6.33
N LEU A 90 -6.19 30.76 -6.97
CA LEU A 90 -7.61 30.45 -6.92
C LEU A 90 -8.10 30.26 -5.47
N LYS A 91 -7.44 29.39 -4.71
CA LYS A 91 -7.77 29.10 -3.31
C LYS A 91 -7.73 30.35 -2.45
N ASN A 92 -6.65 31.13 -2.53
CA ASN A 92 -6.52 32.38 -1.79
C ASN A 92 -7.65 33.37 -2.16
N THR A 93 -8.00 33.50 -3.43
CA THR A 93 -9.08 34.39 -3.88
C THR A 93 -10.43 33.95 -3.32
N THR A 94 -10.73 32.65 -3.31
CA THR A 94 -12.00 32.14 -2.75
C THR A 94 -12.03 32.23 -1.23
N ASP A 95 -10.91 32.02 -0.54
CA ASP A 95 -10.82 32.18 0.93
C ASP A 95 -11.02 33.64 1.36
N GLU A 96 -10.49 34.62 0.61
CA GLU A 96 -10.71 36.04 0.86
C GLU A 96 -12.19 36.40 0.73
N ILE A 97 -12.91 35.85 -0.26
CA ILE A 97 -14.36 36.05 -0.44
C ILE A 97 -15.11 35.45 0.76
N SER A 98 -14.82 34.18 1.11
CA SER A 98 -15.49 33.47 2.18
C SER A 98 -15.23 34.10 3.57
N PHE A 99 -14.06 34.68 3.77
CA PHE A 99 -13.74 35.42 5.00
C PHE A 99 -14.60 36.70 5.15
N LYS A 100 -14.96 37.34 4.04
CA LYS A 100 -15.74 38.60 4.05
C LYS A 100 -17.25 38.37 4.21
N THR A 101 -17.78 37.28 3.66
CA THR A 101 -19.22 37.02 3.64
C THR A 101 -19.56 35.58 3.26
N ASP A 102 -20.61 35.05 3.88
CA ASP A 102 -21.19 33.73 3.52
C ASP A 102 -22.09 33.79 2.26
N THR A 103 -22.40 35.00 1.76
CA THR A 103 -23.32 35.16 0.61
C THR A 103 -22.85 34.47 -0.64
N TYR A 104 -21.55 34.35 -0.82
CA TYR A 104 -20.93 33.72 -2.02
C TYR A 104 -20.43 32.29 -1.77
N GLN A 105 -20.68 31.71 -0.58
CA GLN A 105 -20.15 30.41 -0.19
C GLN A 105 -20.48 29.32 -1.22
N ASP A 106 -21.74 29.18 -1.61
CA ASP A 106 -22.15 28.17 -2.60
C ASP A 106 -21.42 28.32 -3.94
N ARG A 107 -21.11 29.56 -4.35
CA ARG A 107 -20.43 29.84 -5.62
C ARG A 107 -18.93 29.55 -5.52
N THR A 108 -18.27 29.93 -4.43
CA THR A 108 -16.86 29.64 -4.18
C THR A 108 -16.66 28.13 -4.05
N ASP A 109 -17.51 27.44 -3.30
CA ASP A 109 -17.47 25.99 -3.13
C ASP A 109 -17.69 25.26 -4.46
N SER A 110 -18.61 25.75 -5.29
CA SER A 110 -18.83 25.19 -6.63
C SER A 110 -17.59 25.31 -7.52
N ILE A 111 -16.91 26.45 -7.50
CA ILE A 111 -15.67 26.67 -8.29
C ILE A 111 -14.55 25.73 -7.80
N LEU A 112 -14.32 25.66 -6.48
CA LEU A 112 -13.30 24.80 -5.88
C LEU A 112 -13.62 23.33 -6.13
N THR A 113 -14.85 22.89 -5.91
CA THR A 113 -15.27 21.49 -6.15
C THR A 113 -15.09 21.12 -7.63
N SER A 114 -15.48 22.00 -8.56
CA SER A 114 -15.32 21.74 -9.99
C SER A 114 -13.86 21.63 -10.39
N ALA A 115 -12.98 22.49 -9.85
CA ALA A 115 -11.55 22.44 -10.11
C ALA A 115 -10.92 21.16 -9.52
N TRP A 116 -11.25 20.83 -8.27
CA TRP A 116 -10.83 19.61 -7.61
C TRP A 116 -11.27 18.34 -8.36
N MET A 117 -12.56 18.27 -8.75
CA MET A 117 -13.09 17.14 -9.51
C MET A 117 -12.37 16.95 -10.85
N HIS A 118 -11.99 18.04 -11.51
CA HIS A 118 -11.22 17.96 -12.75
C HIS A 118 -9.87 17.29 -12.53
N GLU A 119 -9.10 17.76 -11.55
CA GLU A 119 -7.77 17.20 -11.23
C GLU A 119 -7.88 15.78 -10.68
N GLN A 120 -8.76 15.53 -9.71
CA GLN A 120 -9.01 14.22 -9.14
C GLN A 120 -9.36 13.19 -10.23
N SER A 121 -10.32 13.52 -11.10
CA SER A 121 -10.77 12.61 -12.17
C SER A 121 -9.71 12.37 -13.23
N ALA A 122 -8.88 13.37 -13.52
CA ALA A 122 -7.78 13.23 -14.48
C ALA A 122 -6.69 12.30 -13.92
N GLY A 123 -6.29 12.48 -12.64
CA GLY A 123 -5.35 11.58 -11.97
C GLY A 123 -5.86 10.14 -11.92
N VAL A 124 -7.11 9.94 -11.52
CA VAL A 124 -7.74 8.60 -11.47
C VAL A 124 -7.78 7.94 -12.85
N ARG A 125 -8.11 8.67 -13.89
CA ARG A 125 -8.12 8.12 -15.27
C ARG A 125 -6.75 7.64 -15.70
N LEU A 126 -5.69 8.41 -15.43
CA LEU A 126 -4.32 8.01 -15.73
C LEU A 126 -3.91 6.78 -14.93
N LEU A 127 -4.31 6.73 -13.65
CA LEU A 127 -4.05 5.59 -12.77
C LEU A 127 -4.73 4.28 -13.23
N GLN A 128 -5.88 4.39 -13.91
CA GLN A 128 -6.67 3.27 -14.43
C GLN A 128 -6.30 2.85 -15.86
N GLN A 129 -5.52 3.64 -16.59
CA GLN A 129 -5.03 3.28 -17.92
C GLN A 129 -3.93 2.21 -17.82
N ASP A 130 -4.35 1.00 -17.43
CA ASP A 130 -3.45 -0.09 -17.10
C ASP A 130 -2.89 -0.83 -18.34
N GLY A 131 -1.59 -0.64 -18.53
CA GLY A 131 -0.66 -1.62 -19.05
C GLY A 131 0.63 -1.36 -18.26
N THR A 132 1.22 -2.36 -17.68
CA THR A 132 2.37 -2.29 -16.75
C THR A 132 3.58 -1.48 -17.25
N THR A 133 3.65 -1.17 -18.53
CA THR A 133 4.69 -0.35 -19.17
C THR A 133 4.35 1.14 -19.21
N THR A 134 3.11 1.55 -18.92
CA THR A 134 2.64 2.93 -19.04
C THR A 134 2.49 3.65 -17.70
N PHE A 135 2.52 2.92 -16.58
CA PHE A 135 2.34 3.52 -15.26
C PHE A 135 3.49 4.46 -14.91
N ASP A 136 4.74 3.99 -15.06
CA ASP A 136 5.93 4.81 -14.78
C ASP A 136 6.01 6.05 -15.69
N GLU A 137 5.57 5.94 -16.96
CA GLU A 137 5.52 7.06 -17.89
C GLU A 137 4.51 8.16 -17.49
N HIS A 138 3.49 7.78 -16.71
CA HIS A 138 2.42 8.70 -16.29
C HIS A 138 2.50 9.08 -14.81
N PHE A 139 3.38 8.47 -14.03
CA PHE A 139 3.49 8.65 -12.59
C PHE A 139 3.57 10.13 -12.19
N ASP A 140 4.54 10.87 -12.72
CA ASP A 140 4.72 12.30 -12.40
C ASP A 140 3.45 13.12 -12.68
N ARG A 141 2.75 12.80 -13.76
CA ARG A 141 1.51 13.48 -14.14
C ARG A 141 0.36 13.13 -13.22
N VAL A 142 0.25 11.87 -12.79
CA VAL A 142 -0.74 11.43 -11.79
C VAL A 142 -0.54 12.18 -10.49
N ILE A 143 0.70 12.22 -10.00
CA ILE A 143 1.07 12.92 -8.77
C ILE A 143 0.82 14.44 -8.91
N ALA A 144 1.15 15.04 -10.07
CA ALA A 144 0.85 16.45 -10.31
C ALA A 144 -0.65 16.75 -10.21
N HIS A 145 -1.50 15.90 -10.80
CA HIS A 145 -2.95 16.03 -10.67
C HIS A 145 -3.44 15.96 -9.22
N PHE A 146 -2.96 14.98 -8.44
CA PHE A 146 -3.36 14.87 -7.04
C PHE A 146 -2.79 16.00 -6.17
N ASN A 147 -1.56 16.47 -6.41
CA ASN A 147 -1.01 17.65 -5.74
C ASN A 147 -1.85 18.89 -6.01
N ASN A 148 -2.32 19.08 -7.24
CA ASN A 148 -3.24 20.16 -7.58
C ASN A 148 -4.57 20.00 -6.83
N ALA A 149 -5.10 18.78 -6.76
CA ALA A 149 -6.34 18.50 -6.05
C ALA A 149 -6.24 18.83 -4.54
N VAL A 150 -5.17 18.46 -3.85
CA VAL A 150 -4.98 18.81 -2.42
C VAL A 150 -4.65 20.29 -2.21
N THR A 151 -4.07 20.97 -3.23
CA THR A 151 -3.91 22.44 -3.20
C THR A 151 -5.26 23.15 -3.22
N ILE A 152 -6.24 22.61 -3.96
CA ILE A 152 -7.58 23.18 -4.09
C ILE A 152 -8.43 22.84 -2.83
N ILE A 153 -8.44 21.58 -2.40
CA ILE A 153 -9.18 21.09 -1.23
C ILE A 153 -8.19 20.34 -0.32
N PRO A 154 -7.54 21.04 0.63
CA PRO A 154 -6.50 20.47 1.48
C PRO A 154 -6.97 19.37 2.44
N ASP A 155 -8.26 19.28 2.74
CA ASP A 155 -8.86 18.28 3.61
C ASP A 155 -9.43 17.06 2.85
N SER A 156 -9.09 16.93 1.58
CA SER A 156 -9.55 15.81 0.75
C SER A 156 -8.82 14.51 1.08
N ILE A 157 -9.26 13.82 2.15
CA ILE A 157 -8.71 12.52 2.58
C ILE A 157 -8.65 11.51 1.42
N VAL A 158 -9.66 11.50 0.55
CA VAL A 158 -9.68 10.61 -0.62
C VAL A 158 -8.51 10.87 -1.56
N THR A 159 -8.10 12.12 -1.74
CA THR A 159 -6.95 12.47 -2.58
C THR A 159 -5.64 11.98 -1.97
N TYR A 160 -5.44 12.19 -0.66
CA TYR A 160 -4.26 11.66 0.05
C TYR A 160 -4.17 10.13 -0.05
N ASN A 161 -5.29 9.42 0.12
CA ASN A 161 -5.34 7.97 -0.04
C ASN A 161 -4.96 7.51 -1.45
N LEU A 162 -5.35 8.26 -2.48
CA LEU A 162 -4.97 7.98 -3.87
C LEU A 162 -3.49 8.29 -4.13
N MET A 163 -2.98 9.39 -3.61
CA MET A 163 -1.55 9.74 -3.68
C MET A 163 -0.70 8.64 -3.03
N ALA A 164 -1.02 8.26 -1.80
CA ALA A 164 -0.29 7.22 -1.08
C ALA A 164 -0.32 5.88 -1.84
N THR A 165 -1.48 5.51 -2.40
CA THR A 165 -1.60 4.31 -3.24
C THR A 165 -0.75 4.41 -4.51
N THR A 166 -0.67 5.60 -5.11
CA THR A 166 0.14 5.85 -6.30
C THR A 166 1.63 5.71 -6.00
N TYR A 167 2.11 6.33 -4.92
CA TYR A 167 3.48 6.19 -4.46
C TYR A 167 3.84 4.75 -4.12
N TYR A 168 2.96 4.05 -3.37
CA TYR A 168 3.17 2.65 -3.03
C TYR A 168 3.30 1.75 -4.27
N ARG A 169 2.42 1.92 -5.26
CA ARG A 169 2.49 1.17 -6.53
C ARG A 169 3.75 1.47 -7.35
N HIS A 170 4.31 2.66 -7.22
CA HIS A 170 5.57 3.04 -7.86
C HIS A 170 6.80 2.51 -7.11
N GLY A 171 6.63 2.06 -5.87
CA GLY A 171 7.71 1.59 -5.00
C GLY A 171 8.27 2.66 -4.06
N ASP A 172 7.69 3.85 -4.05
CA ASP A 172 8.09 4.99 -3.21
C ASP A 172 7.37 4.91 -1.85
N LEU A 173 7.75 3.89 -1.06
CA LEU A 173 7.09 3.57 0.21
C LEU A 173 7.18 4.72 1.23
N SER A 174 8.31 5.44 1.28
CA SER A 174 8.49 6.56 2.20
C SER A 174 7.57 7.74 1.88
N GLU A 175 7.38 8.03 0.60
CA GLU A 175 6.46 9.07 0.10
C GLU A 175 5.00 8.68 0.33
N ALA A 176 4.66 7.39 0.20
CA ALA A 176 3.34 6.88 0.52
C ALA A 176 3.00 7.10 2.00
N ILE A 177 3.94 6.78 2.90
CA ILE A 177 3.80 6.98 4.35
C ILE A 177 3.68 8.48 4.67
N SER A 178 4.62 9.29 4.22
CA SER A 178 4.64 10.74 4.52
C SER A 178 3.38 11.45 4.01
N THR A 179 2.83 10.99 2.88
CA THR A 179 1.55 11.50 2.36
C THR A 179 0.40 11.27 3.34
N LEU A 180 0.29 10.09 3.95
CA LEU A 180 -0.78 9.83 4.93
C LEU A 180 -0.49 10.48 6.29
N GLU A 181 0.77 10.57 6.71
CA GLU A 181 1.17 11.27 7.93
C GLU A 181 0.80 12.77 7.85
N SER A 182 0.99 13.41 6.69
CA SER A 182 0.74 14.84 6.48
C SER A 182 -0.74 15.24 6.62
N ILE A 183 -1.68 14.31 6.62
CA ILE A 183 -3.10 14.62 6.85
C ILE A 183 -3.31 15.32 8.19
N GLU A 184 -2.60 14.92 9.25
CA GLU A 184 -2.73 15.53 10.57
C GLU A 184 -2.19 16.97 10.62
N GLU A 185 -1.21 17.29 9.78
CA GLU A 185 -0.69 18.64 9.65
C GLU A 185 -1.74 19.62 9.11
N THR A 186 -2.73 19.10 8.38
CA THR A 186 -3.88 19.88 7.91
C THR A 186 -4.92 20.18 9.00
N GLY A 187 -4.77 19.59 10.20
CA GLY A 187 -5.70 19.72 11.32
C GLY A 187 -6.88 18.75 11.27
N TYR A 188 -6.87 17.80 10.34
CA TYR A 188 -7.91 16.77 10.21
C TYR A 188 -7.46 15.46 10.82
N THR A 189 -8.43 14.69 11.34
CA THR A 189 -8.18 13.34 11.86
C THR A 189 -8.31 12.31 10.74
N ARG A 190 -7.38 11.38 10.68
CA ARG A 190 -7.43 10.26 9.72
C ARG A 190 -8.62 9.34 10.05
N PRO A 191 -9.48 9.00 9.08
CA PRO A 191 -10.51 7.97 9.23
C PRO A 191 -9.88 6.58 9.50
N PRO A 192 -10.63 5.64 10.10
CA PRO A 192 -10.13 4.29 10.40
C PRO A 192 -9.52 3.57 9.21
N GLU A 193 -10.10 3.69 8.01
CA GLU A 193 -9.60 3.05 6.78
C GLU A 193 -8.27 3.68 6.31
N THR A 194 -8.05 4.95 6.61
CA THR A 194 -6.78 5.63 6.31
C THR A 194 -5.70 5.27 7.34
N CYS A 195 -6.11 5.12 8.63
CA CYS A 195 -5.23 4.61 9.67
C CYS A 195 -4.78 3.18 9.37
N GLU A 196 -5.71 2.30 8.94
CA GLU A 196 -5.40 0.93 8.52
C GLU A 196 -4.38 0.90 7.38
N LYS A 197 -4.61 1.71 6.34
CA LYS A 197 -3.65 1.82 5.24
C LYS A 197 -2.27 2.28 5.70
N LEU A 198 -2.19 3.26 6.60
CA LEU A 198 -0.92 3.74 7.15
C LEU A 198 -0.23 2.65 7.99
N ALA A 199 -0.98 1.91 8.81
CA ALA A 199 -0.45 0.80 9.59
C ALA A 199 0.12 -0.31 8.69
N TYR A 200 -0.58 -0.65 7.60
CA TYR A 200 -0.08 -1.58 6.60
C TYR A 200 1.23 -1.09 5.96
N LEU A 201 1.29 0.19 5.55
CA LEU A 201 2.52 0.76 4.99
C LEU A 201 3.68 0.78 6.01
N TYR A 202 3.39 0.95 7.30
CA TYR A 202 4.40 0.82 8.35
C TYR A 202 4.95 -0.60 8.46
N LEU A 203 4.09 -1.64 8.34
CA LEU A 203 4.56 -3.03 8.28
C LEU A 203 5.50 -3.25 7.10
N GLU A 204 5.12 -2.81 5.91
CA GLU A 204 5.95 -2.94 4.70
C GLU A 204 7.30 -2.19 4.84
N ALA A 205 7.32 -1.12 5.62
CA ALA A 205 8.52 -0.33 5.89
C ALA A 205 9.37 -0.87 7.06
N GLY A 206 8.94 -1.96 7.72
CA GLY A 206 9.59 -2.48 8.92
C GLY A 206 9.43 -1.58 10.16
N ARG A 207 8.48 -0.63 10.14
CA ARG A 207 8.13 0.24 11.28
C ARG A 207 7.07 -0.44 12.15
N ILE A 208 7.42 -1.60 12.71
CA ILE A 208 6.50 -2.55 13.32
C ILE A 208 5.78 -1.94 14.52
N ASP A 209 6.50 -1.27 15.43
CA ASP A 209 5.91 -0.67 16.64
C ASP A 209 4.79 0.32 16.30
N GLN A 210 4.98 1.12 15.25
CA GLN A 210 3.98 2.10 14.82
C GLN A 210 2.74 1.45 14.19
N SER A 211 2.93 0.33 13.51
CA SER A 211 1.83 -0.48 13.00
C SER A 211 1.03 -1.09 14.13
N ILE A 212 1.69 -1.67 15.14
CA ILE A 212 1.05 -2.25 16.33
C ILE A 212 0.18 -1.19 17.02
N GLU A 213 0.73 0.00 17.31
CA GLU A 213 0.00 1.09 17.98
C GLU A 213 -1.31 1.44 17.27
N ILE A 214 -1.26 1.55 15.93
CA ILE A 214 -2.45 1.86 15.14
C ILE A 214 -3.45 0.69 15.15
N TYR A 215 -2.99 -0.55 14.91
CA TYR A 215 -3.89 -1.69 14.86
C TYR A 215 -4.49 -2.03 16.23
N GLU A 216 -3.76 -1.86 17.34
CA GLU A 216 -4.32 -1.95 18.70
C GLU A 216 -5.46 -0.95 18.90
N THR A 217 -5.23 0.31 18.50
CA THR A 217 -6.26 1.35 18.58
C THR A 217 -7.48 1.03 17.72
N LEU A 218 -7.27 0.56 16.48
CA LEU A 218 -8.35 0.18 15.58
C LEU A 218 -9.12 -1.04 16.09
N SER A 219 -8.43 -2.07 16.54
CA SER A 219 -9.02 -3.30 17.08
C SER A 219 -9.84 -3.05 18.34
N ALA A 220 -9.36 -2.18 19.23
CA ALA A 220 -10.08 -1.79 20.44
C ALA A 220 -11.37 -0.99 20.14
N ASN A 221 -11.32 -0.08 19.16
CA ASN A 221 -12.47 0.76 18.81
C ASN A 221 -13.47 0.07 17.87
N TYR A 222 -13.00 -0.90 17.07
CA TYR A 222 -13.79 -1.60 16.05
C TYR A 222 -13.58 -3.12 16.15
N PRO A 223 -13.95 -3.78 17.26
CA PRO A 223 -13.64 -5.18 17.53
C PRO A 223 -14.27 -6.16 16.52
N ASP A 224 -15.37 -5.77 15.87
CA ASP A 224 -16.06 -6.59 14.86
C ASP A 224 -15.46 -6.45 13.44
N THR A 225 -14.42 -5.62 13.27
CA THR A 225 -13.81 -5.38 11.97
C THR A 225 -12.62 -6.33 11.76
N GLU A 226 -12.88 -7.45 11.08
CA GLU A 226 -11.93 -8.57 10.90
C GLU A 226 -10.57 -8.11 10.37
N ILE A 227 -10.51 -7.16 9.41
CA ILE A 227 -9.26 -6.71 8.80
C ILE A 227 -8.31 -6.05 9.82
N TYR A 228 -8.85 -5.36 10.84
CA TYR A 228 -8.01 -4.73 11.87
C TYR A 228 -7.41 -5.77 12.81
N GLN A 229 -8.19 -6.80 13.16
CA GLN A 229 -7.70 -7.92 13.95
C GLN A 229 -6.61 -8.69 13.19
N GLN A 230 -6.83 -8.94 11.89
CA GLN A 230 -5.84 -9.58 11.04
C GLN A 230 -4.55 -8.75 10.92
N GLY A 231 -4.68 -7.44 10.74
CA GLY A 231 -3.53 -6.53 10.72
C GLY A 231 -2.74 -6.56 12.03
N LEU A 232 -3.44 -6.62 13.17
CA LEU A 232 -2.81 -6.71 14.48
C LEU A 232 -2.06 -8.04 14.68
N VAL A 233 -2.66 -9.17 14.30
CA VAL A 233 -1.97 -10.48 14.31
C VAL A 233 -0.68 -10.41 13.51
N ASN A 234 -0.74 -9.90 12.26
CA ASN A 234 0.44 -9.80 11.41
C ASN A 234 1.51 -8.89 12.03
N SER A 235 1.09 -7.80 12.67
CA SER A 235 2.01 -6.87 13.35
C SER A 235 2.69 -7.51 14.54
N TYR A 236 1.95 -8.29 15.36
CA TYR A 236 2.52 -9.02 16.49
C TYR A 236 3.52 -10.09 16.01
N ILE A 237 3.19 -10.86 14.97
CA ILE A 237 4.09 -11.87 14.40
C ILE A 237 5.39 -11.24 13.92
N LEU A 238 5.30 -10.16 13.14
CA LEU A 238 6.47 -9.45 12.61
C LEU A 238 7.26 -8.69 13.68
N GLY A 239 6.63 -8.40 14.83
CA GLY A 239 7.26 -7.78 16.00
C GLY A 239 7.80 -8.77 17.02
N ASP A 240 7.89 -10.07 16.67
CA ASP A 240 8.31 -11.17 17.57
C ASP A 240 7.45 -11.27 18.85
N MET A 241 6.22 -10.70 18.83
CA MET A 241 5.26 -10.77 19.93
C MET A 241 4.36 -12.03 19.82
N HIS A 242 5.00 -13.20 19.69
CA HIS A 242 4.32 -14.47 19.39
C HIS A 242 3.27 -14.85 20.43
N THR A 243 3.47 -14.53 21.71
CA THR A 243 2.49 -14.80 22.78
C THR A 243 1.20 -13.99 22.58
N ASP A 244 1.33 -12.71 22.20
CA ASP A 244 0.17 -11.84 21.97
C ASP A 244 -0.54 -12.24 20.66
N ALA A 245 0.23 -12.62 19.63
CA ALA A 245 -0.32 -13.17 18.40
C ALA A 245 -1.14 -14.46 18.64
N ILE A 246 -0.61 -15.39 19.45
CA ILE A 246 -1.32 -16.63 19.81
C ILE A 246 -2.61 -16.32 20.57
N ALA A 247 -2.58 -15.44 21.56
CA ALA A 247 -3.77 -15.06 22.33
C ALA A 247 -4.87 -14.49 21.43
N LEU A 248 -4.50 -13.57 20.53
CA LEU A 248 -5.44 -12.98 19.58
C LEU A 248 -5.95 -14.02 18.56
N LEU A 249 -5.10 -14.92 18.07
CA LEU A 249 -5.48 -16.01 17.17
C LEU A 249 -6.44 -17.03 17.82
N GLU A 250 -6.29 -17.31 19.12
CA GLU A 250 -7.23 -18.13 19.88
C GLU A 250 -8.62 -17.51 19.92
N ASP A 251 -8.71 -16.22 20.20
CA ASP A 251 -9.97 -15.47 20.17
C ASP A 251 -10.59 -15.47 18.75
N LEU A 252 -9.78 -15.20 17.72
CA LEU A 252 -10.22 -15.17 16.34
C LEU A 252 -10.70 -16.54 15.83
N THR A 253 -10.06 -17.63 16.23
CA THR A 253 -10.53 -18.98 15.88
C THR A 253 -11.87 -19.30 16.52
N GLY A 254 -12.14 -18.76 17.72
CA GLY A 254 -13.43 -18.89 18.40
C GLY A 254 -14.53 -18.07 17.69
N VAL A 255 -14.23 -16.85 17.28
CA VAL A 255 -15.19 -15.95 16.61
C VAL A 255 -15.42 -16.36 15.15
N TYR A 256 -14.36 -16.77 14.44
CA TYR A 256 -14.37 -17.11 13.01
C TYR A 256 -13.95 -18.58 12.76
N PRO A 257 -14.70 -19.58 13.24
CA PRO A 257 -14.27 -20.99 13.18
C PRO A 257 -14.07 -21.54 11.76
N ASN A 258 -14.69 -20.90 10.76
CA ASN A 258 -14.55 -21.27 9.35
C ASN A 258 -13.35 -20.60 8.64
N ARG A 259 -12.63 -19.71 9.33
CA ARG A 259 -11.44 -19.04 8.81
C ARG A 259 -10.21 -19.90 9.09
N VAL A 260 -9.86 -20.75 8.13
CA VAL A 260 -8.73 -21.68 8.24
C VAL A 260 -7.41 -20.98 8.47
N GLN A 261 -7.24 -19.80 7.87
CA GLN A 261 -6.02 -18.99 7.98
C GLN A 261 -5.64 -18.71 9.46
N TYR A 262 -6.62 -18.45 10.32
CA TYR A 262 -6.36 -18.23 11.75
C TYR A 262 -5.92 -19.50 12.47
N ARG A 263 -6.51 -20.66 12.12
CA ARG A 263 -6.09 -21.95 12.69
C ARG A 263 -4.69 -22.34 12.20
N GLU A 264 -4.39 -22.14 10.91
CA GLU A 264 -3.06 -22.39 10.36
C GLU A 264 -2.01 -21.48 11.01
N ALA A 265 -2.30 -20.18 11.15
CA ALA A 265 -1.42 -19.24 11.83
C ALA A 265 -1.22 -19.63 13.31
N LEU A 266 -2.29 -19.98 14.03
CA LEU A 266 -2.22 -20.43 15.42
C LEU A 266 -1.33 -21.66 15.57
N ALA A 267 -1.47 -22.66 14.70
CA ALA A 267 -0.64 -23.85 14.72
C ALA A 267 0.83 -23.51 14.46
N THR A 268 1.10 -22.63 13.49
CA THR A 268 2.46 -22.19 13.14
C THR A 268 3.12 -21.45 14.30
N GLU A 269 2.41 -20.48 14.90
CA GLU A 269 2.96 -19.66 16.00
C GLU A 269 3.19 -20.50 17.27
N ARG A 270 2.28 -21.40 17.61
CA ARG A 270 2.46 -22.33 18.72
C ARG A 270 3.67 -23.24 18.51
N PHE A 271 3.87 -23.74 17.28
CA PHE A 271 5.02 -24.57 16.95
C PHE A 271 6.33 -23.79 17.03
N TYR A 272 6.36 -22.59 16.47
CA TYR A 272 7.52 -21.71 16.53
C TYR A 272 7.93 -21.40 17.99
N LEU A 273 6.96 -21.02 18.81
CA LEU A 273 7.23 -20.72 20.22
C LEU A 273 7.73 -21.96 20.99
N LEU A 274 7.20 -23.16 20.67
CA LEU A 274 7.66 -24.42 21.26
C LEU A 274 9.12 -24.72 20.85
N GLN A 275 9.47 -24.53 19.57
CA GLN A 275 10.86 -24.71 19.11
C GLN A 275 11.81 -23.76 19.83
N GLN A 276 11.44 -22.49 19.97
CA GLN A 276 12.24 -21.52 20.71
C GLN A 276 12.40 -21.90 22.19
N GLN A 277 11.32 -22.33 22.84
CA GLN A 277 11.37 -22.78 24.23
C GLN A 277 12.37 -23.93 24.39
N ILE A 278 12.27 -24.97 23.56
CA ILE A 278 13.15 -26.14 23.63
C ILE A 278 14.61 -25.74 23.35
N SER A 279 14.88 -24.91 22.37
CA SER A 279 16.22 -24.42 22.07
C SER A 279 16.84 -23.72 23.29
N ASN A 280 16.08 -22.83 23.95
CA ASN A 280 16.51 -22.13 25.15
C ASN A 280 16.71 -23.07 26.32
N ASP A 281 15.84 -24.09 26.50
CA ASP A 281 15.95 -25.07 27.56
C ASP A 281 17.21 -25.94 27.37
N ILE A 282 17.52 -26.36 26.13
CA ILE A 282 18.75 -27.08 25.80
C ILE A 282 19.99 -26.23 26.08
N GLU A 283 20.01 -24.97 25.63
CA GLU A 283 21.14 -24.06 25.84
C GLU A 283 21.39 -23.76 27.33
N SER A 284 20.33 -23.64 28.11
CA SER A 284 20.40 -23.33 29.54
C SER A 284 20.63 -24.56 30.44
N ALA A 285 20.41 -25.76 29.94
CA ALA A 285 20.43 -27.02 30.72
C ALA A 285 21.79 -27.34 31.35
N ASN A 286 22.93 -26.78 30.86
CA ASN A 286 24.28 -27.00 31.41
C ASN A 286 24.59 -28.50 31.75
N GLY A 287 23.96 -29.45 31.03
CA GLY A 287 24.07 -30.89 31.26
C GLY A 287 23.03 -31.46 32.21
N GLU A 288 22.01 -30.68 32.60
CA GLU A 288 20.80 -31.22 33.27
C GLU A 288 19.94 -31.96 32.24
N THR A 289 19.26 -33.01 32.71
CA THR A 289 18.36 -33.82 31.86
C THR A 289 16.95 -33.25 31.84
N PHE A 290 16.26 -33.39 30.72
CA PHE A 290 14.82 -33.13 30.63
C PHE A 290 14.08 -34.03 31.64
N SER A 291 13.20 -33.44 32.44
CA SER A 291 12.35 -34.23 33.34
C SER A 291 11.23 -34.91 32.55
N ASP A 292 10.64 -35.96 33.18
CA ASP A 292 9.43 -36.62 32.69
C ASP A 292 8.28 -35.62 32.41
N SER A 293 8.17 -34.61 33.27
CA SER A 293 7.16 -33.54 33.10
C SER A 293 7.40 -32.70 31.85
N ASP A 294 8.66 -32.32 31.60
CA ASP A 294 9.01 -31.47 30.46
C ASP A 294 8.82 -32.23 29.14
N ALA A 295 9.27 -33.49 29.07
CA ALA A 295 9.07 -34.32 27.88
C ALA A 295 7.58 -34.54 27.56
N ASN A 296 6.74 -34.77 28.59
CA ASN A 296 5.29 -34.89 28.41
C ASN A 296 4.68 -33.59 27.92
N GLN A 297 5.06 -32.44 28.48
CA GLN A 297 4.56 -31.12 28.01
C GLN A 297 4.89 -30.87 26.54
N VAL A 298 6.10 -31.23 26.09
CA VAL A 298 6.47 -31.10 24.68
C VAL A 298 5.59 -31.97 23.78
N ILE A 299 5.43 -33.27 24.16
CA ILE A 299 4.59 -34.21 23.41
C ILE A 299 3.14 -33.74 23.37
N ASP A 300 2.59 -33.27 24.49
CA ASP A 300 1.21 -32.79 24.57
C ASP A 300 0.99 -31.55 23.67
N LYS A 301 1.91 -30.57 23.70
CA LYS A 301 1.85 -29.40 22.84
C LYS A 301 1.92 -29.79 21.35
N LEU A 302 2.82 -30.71 20.97
CA LEU A 302 2.92 -31.19 19.58
C LEU A 302 1.63 -31.91 19.16
N ASN A 303 1.02 -32.70 20.02
CA ASN A 303 -0.25 -33.38 19.75
C ASN A 303 -1.42 -32.40 19.63
N GLU A 304 -1.46 -31.32 20.42
CA GLU A 304 -2.44 -30.24 20.27
C GLU A 304 -2.31 -29.56 18.90
N ILE A 305 -1.09 -29.19 18.48
CA ILE A 305 -0.83 -28.58 17.17
C ILE A 305 -1.20 -29.56 16.04
N SER A 306 -0.83 -30.84 16.17
CA SER A 306 -1.22 -31.91 15.24
C SER A 306 -2.73 -32.00 15.09
N SER A 307 -3.49 -31.86 16.19
CA SER A 307 -4.95 -31.90 16.14
C SER A 307 -5.54 -30.75 15.32
N ILE A 308 -4.95 -29.55 15.39
CA ILE A 308 -5.38 -28.40 14.57
C ILE A 308 -5.19 -28.71 13.07
N TYR A 309 -4.01 -29.23 12.69
CA TYR A 309 -3.74 -29.57 11.29
C TYR A 309 -4.65 -30.68 10.76
N ARG A 310 -4.93 -31.71 11.56
CA ARG A 310 -5.88 -32.77 11.18
C ARG A 310 -7.30 -32.26 10.99
N ASP A 311 -7.79 -31.41 11.88
CA ASP A 311 -9.12 -30.81 11.76
C ASP A 311 -9.23 -29.92 10.51
N ILE A 312 -8.17 -29.22 10.16
CA ILE A 312 -8.09 -28.43 8.92
C ILE A 312 -8.15 -29.37 7.69
N ASP A 313 -7.38 -30.44 7.69
CA ASP A 313 -7.30 -31.38 6.55
C ASP A 313 -8.62 -32.13 6.32
N GLU A 314 -9.31 -32.53 7.41
CA GLU A 314 -10.61 -33.21 7.37
C GLU A 314 -11.75 -32.30 6.87
N THR A 315 -11.66 -30.97 7.11
CA THR A 315 -12.73 -30.02 6.84
C THR A 315 -12.65 -29.36 5.47
N LEU A 316 -11.49 -29.39 4.82
CA LEU A 316 -11.25 -28.63 3.59
C LEU A 316 -10.70 -29.49 2.44
N PRO A 317 -10.99 -29.09 1.18
CA PRO A 317 -10.34 -29.69 0.02
C PRO A 317 -8.82 -29.63 0.17
N SER A 318 -8.15 -30.72 -0.19
CA SER A 318 -6.68 -30.78 -0.20
C SER A 318 -6.09 -29.74 -1.16
N SER A 319 -5.02 -29.05 -0.74
CA SER A 319 -4.19 -28.20 -1.59
C SER A 319 -2.73 -28.57 -1.42
N GLU A 320 -1.94 -28.43 -2.48
CA GLU A 320 -0.50 -28.76 -2.48
C GLU A 320 0.23 -28.05 -1.31
N GLU A 321 0.00 -26.74 -1.16
CA GLU A 321 0.62 -25.93 -0.11
C GLU A 321 0.29 -26.43 1.30
N ARG A 322 -0.97 -26.80 1.55
CA ARG A 322 -1.40 -27.31 2.86
C ARG A 322 -0.82 -28.68 3.13
N GLN A 323 -0.85 -29.60 2.17
CA GLN A 323 -0.25 -30.92 2.30
C GLN A 323 1.24 -30.82 2.63
N GLN A 324 1.95 -29.93 1.94
CA GLN A 324 3.37 -29.69 2.21
C GLN A 324 3.61 -29.13 3.61
N ARG A 325 2.77 -28.19 4.07
CA ARG A 325 2.87 -27.58 5.41
C ARG A 325 2.63 -28.61 6.51
N ILE A 326 1.63 -29.47 6.36
CA ILE A 326 1.33 -30.53 7.31
C ILE A 326 2.44 -31.56 7.35
N ALA A 327 2.92 -32.01 6.18
CA ALA A 327 4.03 -32.96 6.09
C ALA A 327 5.29 -32.41 6.77
N ALA A 328 5.65 -31.16 6.47
CA ALA A 328 6.79 -30.47 7.08
C ALA A 328 6.64 -30.34 8.60
N PHE A 329 5.43 -30.00 9.09
CA PHE A 329 5.17 -29.95 10.54
C PHE A 329 5.47 -31.29 11.22
N TYR A 330 5.01 -32.42 10.66
CA TYR A 330 5.26 -33.72 11.24
C TYR A 330 6.76 -34.11 11.26
N VAL A 331 7.49 -33.84 10.17
CA VAL A 331 8.95 -34.06 10.11
C VAL A 331 9.65 -33.16 11.13
N SER A 332 9.37 -31.86 11.13
CA SER A 332 9.99 -30.93 12.07
C SER A 332 9.63 -31.24 13.54
N SER A 333 8.46 -31.85 13.80
CA SER A 333 8.12 -32.33 15.13
C SER A 333 8.97 -33.51 15.55
N ALA A 334 9.27 -34.43 14.63
CA ALA A 334 10.19 -35.55 14.86
C ALA A 334 11.62 -35.05 15.10
N ASP A 335 12.10 -34.11 14.33
CA ASP A 335 13.42 -33.47 14.49
C ASP A 335 13.54 -32.77 15.84
N LEU A 336 12.47 -32.11 16.28
CA LEU A 336 12.44 -31.43 17.58
C LEU A 336 12.56 -32.41 18.75
N LEU A 337 11.89 -33.57 18.65
CA LEU A 337 12.01 -34.62 19.65
C LEU A 337 13.42 -35.24 19.62
N GLU A 338 14.04 -35.42 18.45
CA GLU A 338 15.42 -35.90 18.33
C GLU A 338 16.42 -35.00 19.05
N GLN A 339 16.24 -33.69 19.00
CA GLN A 339 17.09 -32.72 19.70
C GLN A 339 17.06 -32.86 21.21
N ILE A 340 15.97 -33.40 21.80
CA ILE A 340 15.80 -33.59 23.23
C ILE A 340 16.42 -34.93 23.69
N LEU A 341 16.50 -35.94 22.82
CA LEU A 341 16.98 -37.29 23.16
C LEU A 341 18.32 -37.30 23.91
N PRO A 342 19.38 -36.56 23.52
CA PRO A 342 20.66 -36.56 24.22
C PRO A 342 20.61 -36.03 25.65
N PHE A 343 19.54 -35.34 26.03
CA PHE A 343 19.32 -34.74 27.34
C PHE A 343 18.27 -35.50 28.15
N SER A 344 17.95 -36.74 27.79
CA SER A 344 16.89 -37.55 28.37
C SER A 344 17.46 -38.80 29.05
N ASP A 345 16.75 -39.30 30.05
CA ASP A 345 17.06 -40.64 30.61
C ASP A 345 16.43 -41.76 29.75
N GLU A 346 16.81 -43.02 29.98
CA GLU A 346 16.40 -44.19 29.18
C GLU A 346 14.87 -44.33 29.05
N SER A 347 14.09 -43.96 30.10
CA SER A 347 12.64 -44.07 30.07
C SER A 347 11.99 -42.97 29.24
N ILE A 348 12.53 -41.77 29.29
CA ILE A 348 12.13 -40.62 28.48
C ILE A 348 12.54 -40.81 27.02
N GLU A 349 13.79 -41.27 26.81
CA GLU A 349 14.34 -41.56 25.47
C GLU A 349 13.45 -42.53 24.69
N THR A 350 13.02 -43.62 25.32
CA THR A 350 12.11 -44.59 24.67
C THR A 350 10.80 -43.94 24.25
N ARG A 351 10.18 -43.15 25.11
CA ARG A 351 8.91 -42.48 24.81
C ARG A 351 9.02 -41.39 23.75
N LEU A 352 10.10 -40.58 23.77
CA LEU A 352 10.38 -39.61 22.75
C LEU A 352 10.63 -40.27 21.40
N SER A 353 11.36 -41.38 21.36
CA SER A 353 11.61 -42.17 20.15
C SER A 353 10.33 -42.75 19.56
N ASP A 354 9.44 -43.33 20.39
CA ASP A 354 8.15 -43.83 19.95
C ASP A 354 7.26 -42.71 19.36
N GLN A 355 7.26 -41.55 20.00
CA GLN A 355 6.50 -40.39 19.51
C GLN A 355 7.11 -39.79 18.23
N ARG A 356 8.44 -39.76 18.11
CA ARG A 356 9.16 -39.36 16.92
C ARG A 356 8.79 -40.27 15.74
N GLU A 357 8.82 -41.58 15.91
CA GLU A 357 8.38 -42.54 14.91
C GLU A 357 6.92 -42.29 14.49
N THR A 358 6.05 -42.01 15.46
CA THR A 358 4.63 -41.68 15.20
C THR A 358 4.50 -40.47 14.28
N PHE A 359 5.23 -39.39 14.51
CA PHE A 359 5.19 -38.19 13.65
C PHE A 359 5.79 -38.47 12.29
N LEU A 360 6.92 -39.15 12.18
CA LEU A 360 7.49 -39.51 10.88
C LEU A 360 6.50 -40.34 10.04
N ARG A 361 5.87 -41.36 10.65
CA ARG A 361 4.82 -42.15 9.97
C ARG A 361 3.60 -41.30 9.56
N ALA A 362 3.23 -40.32 10.36
CA ALA A 362 2.12 -39.41 10.05
C ALA A 362 2.42 -38.49 8.86
N SER A 363 3.69 -38.21 8.56
CA SER A 363 4.08 -37.39 7.41
C SER A 363 3.95 -38.12 6.04
N ILE A 364 4.10 -39.46 6.06
CA ILE A 364 4.16 -40.28 4.85
C ILE A 364 2.98 -40.06 3.88
N PRO A 365 1.70 -40.13 4.30
CA PRO A 365 0.58 -40.01 3.37
C PRO A 365 0.54 -38.63 2.68
N TYR A 366 1.03 -37.58 3.35
CA TYR A 366 1.09 -36.24 2.79
C TYR A 366 2.19 -36.14 1.73
N TRP A 367 3.39 -36.62 2.01
CA TRP A 367 4.48 -36.67 1.03
C TRP A 367 4.17 -37.56 -0.17
N GLN A 368 3.50 -38.71 0.04
CA GLN A 368 3.06 -39.58 -1.05
C GLN A 368 2.03 -38.86 -1.95
N THR A 369 1.04 -38.18 -1.37
CA THR A 369 0.03 -37.42 -2.13
C THR A 369 0.68 -36.31 -2.96
N LEU A 370 1.66 -35.58 -2.38
CA LEU A 370 2.41 -34.54 -3.07
C LEU A 370 3.23 -35.07 -4.22
N TYR A 371 3.94 -36.21 -4.02
CA TYR A 371 4.74 -36.85 -5.04
C TYR A 371 3.87 -37.41 -6.19
N GLU A 372 2.77 -38.10 -5.87
CA GLU A 372 1.84 -38.62 -6.88
C GLU A 372 1.19 -37.52 -7.74
N ALA A 373 0.87 -36.40 -7.13
CA ALA A 373 0.29 -35.25 -7.84
C ALA A 373 1.31 -34.48 -8.70
N ASN A 374 2.61 -34.55 -8.35
CA ASN A 374 3.68 -33.75 -8.93
C ASN A 374 4.96 -34.61 -9.12
N SER A 375 4.84 -35.72 -9.87
CA SER A 375 5.94 -36.70 -10.04
C SER A 375 7.19 -36.13 -10.74
N ASP A 376 7.10 -34.98 -11.38
CA ASP A 376 8.23 -34.22 -11.93
C ASP A 376 9.00 -33.40 -10.87
N ARG A 377 8.44 -33.21 -9.67
CA ARG A 377 9.10 -32.54 -8.55
C ARG A 377 9.83 -33.54 -7.66
N SER A 378 11.07 -33.84 -8.02
CA SER A 378 11.95 -34.76 -7.26
C SER A 378 12.11 -34.39 -5.78
N ALA A 379 11.88 -33.12 -5.40
CA ALA A 379 11.98 -32.67 -4.01
C ALA A 379 11.03 -33.43 -3.06
N TYR A 380 9.79 -33.69 -3.46
CA TYR A 380 8.84 -34.45 -2.62
C TYR A 380 9.24 -35.91 -2.46
N ALA A 381 9.82 -36.51 -3.50
CA ALA A 381 10.35 -37.86 -3.42
C ALA A 381 11.55 -37.93 -2.48
N TYR A 382 12.46 -36.96 -2.51
CA TYR A 382 13.59 -36.92 -1.59
C TYR A 382 13.15 -36.78 -0.14
N SER A 383 12.18 -35.91 0.16
CA SER A 383 11.61 -35.81 1.53
C SER A 383 10.99 -37.13 1.98
N LEU A 384 10.33 -37.85 1.08
CA LEU A 384 9.74 -39.16 1.41
C LEU A 384 10.78 -40.23 1.60
N ILE A 385 11.86 -40.25 0.79
CA ILE A 385 13.01 -41.15 0.95
C ILE A 385 13.66 -40.92 2.32
N GLU A 386 13.90 -39.68 2.69
CA GLU A 386 14.48 -39.29 3.97
C GLU A 386 13.66 -39.83 5.16
N VAL A 387 12.34 -39.66 5.10
CA VAL A 387 11.42 -40.21 6.13
C VAL A 387 11.47 -41.74 6.17
N TYR A 388 11.54 -42.43 5.00
CA TYR A 388 11.68 -43.90 4.98
C TYR A 388 13.00 -44.37 5.55
N ASP A 389 14.11 -43.70 5.24
CA ASP A 389 15.44 -44.03 5.78
C ASP A 389 15.46 -43.89 7.31
N GLU A 390 14.88 -42.81 7.85
CA GLU A 390 14.80 -42.58 9.28
C GLU A 390 13.91 -43.62 10.04
N LEU A 391 12.92 -44.14 9.32
CA LEU A 391 12.05 -45.22 9.85
C LEU A 391 12.63 -46.64 9.66
N GLY A 392 13.81 -46.79 9.01
CA GLY A 392 14.39 -48.06 8.64
C GLY A 392 13.60 -48.83 7.58
N MET A 393 12.83 -48.14 6.75
CA MET A 393 12.04 -48.69 5.63
C MET A 393 12.88 -48.73 4.36
N GLU A 394 14.00 -49.53 4.40
CA GLU A 394 15.00 -49.53 3.35
C GLU A 394 14.44 -49.97 1.98
N ASP A 395 13.53 -50.95 1.94
CA ASP A 395 12.91 -51.43 0.72
C ASP A 395 12.09 -50.36 0.00
N GLU A 396 11.31 -49.55 0.74
CA GLU A 396 10.50 -48.45 0.23
C GLU A 396 11.38 -47.29 -0.26
N ALA A 397 12.43 -46.94 0.49
CA ALA A 397 13.39 -45.92 0.13
C ALA A 397 14.14 -46.26 -1.19
N GLU A 398 14.69 -47.51 -1.30
CA GLU A 398 15.37 -47.96 -2.52
C GLU A 398 14.43 -47.99 -3.73
N LEU A 399 13.18 -48.45 -3.56
CA LEU A 399 12.20 -48.51 -4.65
C LEU A 399 11.91 -47.10 -5.18
N LEU A 400 11.71 -46.12 -4.28
CA LEU A 400 11.44 -44.75 -4.68
C LEU A 400 12.65 -44.07 -5.30
N GLN A 401 13.84 -44.34 -4.76
CA GLN A 401 15.09 -43.80 -5.29
C GLN A 401 15.39 -44.30 -6.73
N GLN A 402 15.02 -45.55 -7.06
CA GLN A 402 15.10 -46.07 -8.43
C GLN A 402 14.13 -45.34 -9.37
N GLN A 403 12.94 -44.96 -8.90
CA GLN A 403 11.93 -44.23 -9.70
C GLN A 403 12.35 -42.79 -10.02
N VAL A 404 13.03 -42.12 -9.10
CA VAL A 404 13.44 -40.71 -9.25
C VAL A 404 14.71 -40.56 -10.14
N ASN A 405 15.57 -41.58 -10.17
CA ASN A 405 16.81 -41.55 -10.95
C ASN A 405 16.62 -41.96 -12.43
N PHE A 406 15.40 -42.21 -12.89
CA PHE A 406 15.02 -42.49 -14.26
C PHE A 406 14.29 -41.31 -14.90
#